data_cd1b90e1aa131a25094bd50501f6f306
#
_entry.id   cd1b90e1aa131a25094bd50501f6f306
#
_cell.length_a   1.000
_cell.length_b   1.000
_cell.length_c   1.000
_cell.angle_alpha   90.00
_cell.angle_beta   90.00
_cell.angle_gamma   90.00
#
_symmetry.space_group_name_H-M   'P 1'
#
loop_
_entity.id
_entity.type
_entity.pdbx_description
1 polymer ?
#
loop_
_entity_poly.entity_id
_entity_poly.type
_entity_poly.pdbx_seq_one_letter_code
_entity_poly.pdbx_strand_id
1 'polypeptide(L)'
;INSEKVFEDDFVVMHREGHDLSKIKDVTVDDILDQNHLHVSGRKRGLHLIDVELDKIGYRRKVALRCQHFLIAPTIIQSTDLVLMGTRSFAKRNNMPFVEIPIEIPLMEYFLIWHKSDEGDGGHIWMKDLIIRAFKDAQR
;
A
#
# COMPACT_ATOMS: atom_id res chain seq x y z
N ILE A 1 -17.87 -16.02 12.35
CA ILE A 1 -16.58 -15.65 11.78
C ILE A 1 -15.75 -15.00 12.88
N ASN A 2 -14.51 -15.44 13.03
CA ASN A 2 -13.53 -14.86 13.94
C ASN A 2 -12.43 -14.15 13.12
N SER A 3 -11.75 -13.20 13.75
CA SER A 3 -10.67 -12.47 13.09
C SER A 3 -9.58 -12.08 14.08
N GLU A 4 -8.38 -11.96 13.58
CA GLU A 4 -7.22 -11.46 14.34
C GLU A 4 -6.42 -10.52 13.43
N LYS A 5 -6.07 -9.34 13.93
CA LYS A 5 -5.19 -8.43 13.22
C LYS A 5 -3.77 -9.00 13.24
N VAL A 6 -3.19 -9.23 12.06
CA VAL A 6 -1.88 -9.85 11.91
C VAL A 6 -0.79 -8.87 11.49
N PHE A 7 -1.17 -7.75 10.87
CA PHE A 7 -0.22 -6.78 10.34
C PHE A 7 -0.88 -5.41 10.17
N GLU A 8 -0.09 -4.37 10.22
CA GLU A 8 -0.48 -3.03 9.79
C GLU A 8 0.66 -2.35 9.06
N ASP A 9 0.33 -1.47 8.13
CA ASP A 9 1.29 -0.82 7.24
C ASP A 9 0.85 0.62 6.99
N ASP A 10 1.80 1.51 6.77
CA ASP A 10 1.52 2.88 6.37
C ASP A 10 1.77 3.08 4.88
N PHE A 11 1.33 4.23 4.37
CA PHE A 11 1.45 4.59 2.98
C PHE A 11 2.64 5.52 2.73
N VAL A 12 3.28 5.31 1.59
CA VAL A 12 4.36 6.15 1.06
C VAL A 12 4.11 6.42 -0.43
N VAL A 13 4.86 7.34 -1.02
CA VAL A 13 4.83 7.60 -2.46
C VAL A 13 6.09 7.06 -3.10
N MET A 14 5.94 5.98 -3.85
CA MET A 14 7.02 5.34 -4.58
C MET A 14 7.28 6.04 -5.91
N HIS A 15 8.53 6.11 -6.30
CA HIS A 15 8.98 6.71 -7.57
C HIS A 15 10.21 5.97 -8.09
N ARG A 16 10.59 6.22 -9.35
CA ARG A 16 11.85 5.68 -9.90
C ARG A 16 13.07 6.36 -9.28
N GLU A 17 14.22 5.74 -9.43
CA GLU A 17 15.50 6.37 -9.12
C GLU A 17 15.68 7.67 -9.94
N GLY A 18 16.16 8.72 -9.30
CA GLY A 18 16.39 10.02 -9.94
C GLY A 18 15.13 10.81 -10.30
N HIS A 19 13.95 10.42 -9.78
CA HIS A 19 12.71 11.16 -9.97
C HIS A 19 12.79 12.56 -9.32
N ASP A 20 12.08 13.53 -9.87
CA ASP A 20 12.09 14.93 -9.36
C ASP A 20 11.65 15.05 -7.89
N LEU A 21 10.73 14.21 -7.42
CA LEU A 21 10.33 14.17 -6.01
C LEU A 21 11.51 13.90 -5.07
N SER A 22 12.49 13.10 -5.49
CA SER A 22 13.67 12.78 -4.68
C SER A 22 14.60 13.98 -4.46
N LYS A 23 14.47 15.02 -5.28
CA LYS A 23 15.29 16.23 -5.23
C LYS A 23 14.69 17.32 -4.34
N ILE A 24 13.45 17.16 -3.88
CA ILE A 24 12.75 18.09 -3.01
C ILE A 24 13.10 17.76 -1.57
N LYS A 25 13.58 18.74 -0.80
CA LYS A 25 14.00 18.54 0.59
C LYS A 25 12.81 18.26 1.52
N ASP A 26 11.77 19.09 1.41
CA ASP A 26 10.56 19.01 2.23
C ASP A 26 9.36 18.85 1.31
N VAL A 27 9.05 17.61 0.93
CA VAL A 27 7.96 17.28 0.01
C VAL A 27 6.62 17.67 0.61
N THR A 28 5.85 18.48 -0.11
CA THR A 28 4.49 18.88 0.26
C THR A 28 3.44 17.98 -0.38
N VAL A 29 2.20 18.08 0.11
CA VAL A 29 1.06 17.40 -0.52
C VAL A 29 0.90 17.83 -1.97
N ASP A 30 1.04 19.13 -2.25
CA ASP A 30 0.92 19.64 -3.62
C ASP A 30 1.99 19.08 -4.55
N ASP A 31 3.23 18.95 -4.09
CA ASP A 31 4.31 18.30 -4.87
C ASP A 31 3.95 16.87 -5.28
N ILE A 32 3.30 16.13 -4.39
CA ILE A 32 2.84 14.76 -4.66
C ILE A 32 1.66 14.75 -5.62
N LEU A 33 0.68 15.63 -5.40
CA LEU A 33 -0.55 15.67 -6.19
C LEU A 33 -0.33 16.23 -7.60
N ASP A 34 0.72 17.02 -7.81
CA ASP A 34 1.13 17.49 -9.14
C ASP A 34 1.69 16.38 -10.03
N GLN A 35 2.04 15.25 -9.45
CA GLN A 35 2.54 14.09 -10.19
C GLN A 35 1.40 13.33 -10.89
N ASN A 36 1.76 12.56 -11.91
CA ASN A 36 0.87 11.60 -12.53
C ASN A 36 0.96 10.27 -11.77
N HIS A 37 -0.18 9.73 -11.37
CA HIS A 37 -0.24 8.56 -10.51
C HIS A 37 -0.58 7.28 -11.28
N LEU A 38 0.10 6.20 -10.93
CA LEU A 38 -0.34 4.84 -11.17
C LEU A 38 -1.35 4.45 -10.09
N HIS A 39 -2.48 3.91 -10.51
CA HIS A 39 -3.47 3.33 -9.61
C HIS A 39 -3.52 1.81 -9.78
N VAL A 40 -3.29 1.09 -8.71
CA VAL A 40 -3.36 -0.37 -8.72
C VAL A 40 -4.59 -0.82 -7.93
N SER A 41 -5.52 -1.49 -8.60
CA SER A 41 -6.72 -2.04 -7.96
C SER A 41 -7.27 -3.21 -8.77
N GLY A 42 -7.54 -4.32 -8.09
CA GLY A 42 -8.28 -5.45 -8.66
C GLY A 42 -9.79 -5.18 -8.81
N ARG A 43 -10.28 -4.08 -8.30
CA ARG A 43 -11.70 -3.69 -8.40
C ARG A 43 -11.93 -2.84 -9.65
N LYS A 44 -12.96 -3.21 -10.42
CA LYS A 44 -13.35 -2.43 -11.61
C LYS A 44 -13.94 -1.06 -11.26
N ARG A 45 -14.51 -0.90 -10.08
CA ARG A 45 -15.15 0.33 -9.57
C ARG A 45 -14.88 0.48 -8.08
N GLY A 46 -14.96 1.71 -7.60
CA GLY A 46 -14.78 2.10 -6.21
C GLY A 46 -13.57 3.01 -6.00
N LEU A 47 -13.60 3.75 -4.92
CA LEU A 47 -12.52 4.62 -4.50
C LEU A 47 -11.48 3.80 -3.72
N HIS A 48 -10.22 4.10 -3.96
CA HIS A 48 -9.14 3.60 -3.11
C HIS A 48 -9.19 4.32 -1.76
N LEU A 49 -8.74 3.66 -0.68
CA LEU A 49 -8.69 4.26 0.65
C LEU A 49 -8.01 5.64 0.65
N ILE A 50 -6.90 5.75 -0.06
CA ILE A 50 -6.16 7.01 -0.21
C ILE A 50 -7.02 8.10 -0.86
N ASP A 51 -7.79 7.78 -1.90
CA ASP A 51 -8.65 8.74 -2.59
C ASP A 51 -9.79 9.23 -1.68
N VAL A 52 -10.32 8.35 -0.84
CA VAL A 52 -11.33 8.71 0.16
C VAL A 52 -10.75 9.70 1.18
N GLU A 53 -9.56 9.43 1.68
CA GLU A 53 -8.91 10.29 2.67
C GLU A 53 -8.50 11.65 2.07
N LEU A 54 -7.99 11.66 0.84
CA LEU A 54 -7.67 12.89 0.13
C LEU A 54 -8.92 13.74 -0.14
N ASP A 55 -10.02 13.11 -0.55
CA ASP A 55 -11.29 13.80 -0.82
C ASP A 55 -11.86 14.48 0.44
N LYS A 56 -11.72 13.88 1.63
CA LYS A 56 -12.12 14.48 2.91
C LYS A 56 -11.45 15.81 3.20
N ILE A 57 -10.24 16.03 2.71
CA ILE A 57 -9.46 17.25 2.89
C ILE A 57 -9.40 18.11 1.62
N GLY A 58 -10.24 17.80 0.64
CA GLY A 58 -10.41 18.59 -0.58
C GLY A 58 -9.34 18.36 -1.65
N TYR A 59 -8.59 17.25 -1.58
CA TYR A 59 -7.54 16.93 -2.53
C TYR A 59 -7.94 15.78 -3.48
N ARG A 60 -7.41 15.83 -4.70
CA ARG A 60 -7.54 14.76 -5.69
C ARG A 60 -6.23 14.56 -6.42
N ARG A 61 -5.88 13.32 -6.66
CA ARG A 61 -4.70 12.96 -7.46
C ARG A 61 -5.06 12.71 -8.92
N LYS A 62 -4.11 12.99 -9.82
CA LYS A 62 -4.23 12.68 -11.24
C LYS A 62 -3.85 11.23 -11.51
N VAL A 63 -4.81 10.37 -11.74
CA VAL A 63 -4.57 8.98 -12.13
C VAL A 63 -4.37 8.91 -13.64
N ALA A 64 -3.12 8.73 -14.06
CA ALA A 64 -2.75 8.66 -15.47
C ALA A 64 -2.79 7.24 -16.04
N LEU A 65 -2.58 6.23 -15.18
CA LEU A 65 -2.60 4.83 -15.59
C LEU A 65 -3.26 3.99 -14.48
N ARG A 66 -4.04 3.00 -14.89
CA ARG A 66 -4.64 2.00 -14.00
C ARG A 66 -4.14 0.62 -14.39
N CYS A 67 -3.79 -0.19 -13.40
CA CYS A 67 -3.53 -1.61 -13.59
C CYS A 67 -4.18 -2.43 -12.47
N GLN A 68 -4.32 -3.73 -12.71
CA GLN A 68 -5.04 -4.62 -11.79
C GLN A 68 -4.13 -5.40 -10.85
N HIS A 69 -2.85 -5.51 -11.19
CA HIS A 69 -1.93 -6.38 -10.47
C HIS A 69 -0.72 -5.62 -9.94
N PHE A 70 -0.45 -5.76 -8.64
CA PHE A 70 0.72 -5.17 -7.99
C PHE A 70 2.05 -5.71 -8.52
N LEU A 71 2.08 -6.91 -9.08
CA LEU A 71 3.33 -7.50 -9.61
C LEU A 71 3.95 -6.72 -10.75
N ILE A 72 3.15 -6.01 -11.56
CA ILE A 72 3.64 -5.19 -12.67
C ILE A 72 4.01 -3.76 -12.24
N ALA A 73 3.53 -3.31 -11.08
CA ALA A 73 3.70 -1.93 -10.65
C ALA A 73 5.17 -1.50 -10.53
N PRO A 74 6.09 -2.28 -9.94
CA PRO A 74 7.50 -1.90 -9.87
C PRO A 74 8.11 -1.63 -11.25
N THR A 75 7.82 -2.47 -12.24
CA THR A 75 8.31 -2.30 -13.62
C THR A 75 7.79 -1.01 -14.24
N ILE A 76 6.51 -0.70 -14.05
CA ILE A 76 5.91 0.54 -14.57
C ILE A 76 6.56 1.76 -13.91
N ILE A 77 6.66 1.78 -12.59
CA ILE A 77 7.23 2.91 -11.83
C ILE A 77 8.70 3.12 -12.18
N GLN A 78 9.49 2.07 -12.26
CA GLN A 78 10.93 2.17 -12.60
C GLN A 78 11.18 2.65 -14.03
N SER A 79 10.22 2.48 -14.94
CA SER A 79 10.34 2.81 -16.36
C SER A 79 9.66 4.11 -16.76
N THR A 80 9.02 4.82 -15.85
CA THR A 80 8.22 6.03 -16.13
C THR A 80 8.42 7.09 -15.05
N ASP A 81 7.85 8.27 -15.29
CA ASP A 81 7.75 9.32 -14.26
C ASP A 81 6.49 9.22 -13.40
N LEU A 82 5.74 8.14 -13.53
CA LEU A 82 4.58 7.89 -12.67
C LEU A 82 5.01 7.64 -11.23
N VAL A 83 4.17 8.03 -10.30
CA VAL A 83 4.34 7.72 -8.87
C VAL A 83 3.23 6.78 -8.40
N LEU A 84 3.51 6.00 -7.37
CA LEU A 84 2.57 5.06 -6.78
C LEU A 84 2.42 5.33 -5.28
N MET A 85 1.24 5.73 -4.86
CA MET A 85 0.86 5.70 -3.46
C MET A 85 0.54 4.25 -3.07
N GLY A 86 1.35 3.69 -2.21
CA GLY A 86 1.21 2.31 -1.76
C GLY A 86 1.89 2.10 -0.42
N THR A 87 1.88 0.87 0.06
CA THR A 87 2.39 0.59 1.40
C THR A 87 3.92 0.59 1.47
N ARG A 88 4.43 0.99 2.63
CA ARG A 88 5.89 1.03 2.90
C ARG A 88 6.52 -0.34 2.76
N SER A 89 5.88 -1.40 3.25
CA SER A 89 6.42 -2.75 3.14
C SER A 89 6.55 -3.21 1.68
N PHE A 90 5.60 -2.82 0.82
CA PHE A 90 5.69 -3.09 -0.62
C PHE A 90 6.89 -2.36 -1.25
N ALA A 91 7.09 -1.08 -0.90
CA ALA A 91 8.23 -0.30 -1.39
C ALA A 91 9.56 -0.95 -0.98
N LYS A 92 9.72 -1.28 0.30
CA LYS A 92 10.93 -1.91 0.83
C LYS A 92 11.20 -3.28 0.20
N ARG A 93 10.19 -4.12 0.07
CA ARG A 93 10.32 -5.46 -0.52
C ARG A 93 10.75 -5.43 -1.98
N ASN A 94 10.34 -4.41 -2.72
CA ASN A 94 10.68 -4.22 -4.13
C ASN A 94 11.88 -3.28 -4.34
N ASN A 95 12.58 -2.87 -3.28
CA ASN A 95 13.70 -1.93 -3.31
C ASN A 95 13.38 -0.64 -4.07
N MET A 96 12.17 -0.12 -3.90
CA MET A 96 11.72 1.10 -4.57
C MET A 96 12.02 2.33 -3.73
N PRO A 97 12.62 3.38 -4.32
CA PRO A 97 12.70 4.68 -3.67
C PRO A 97 11.30 5.23 -3.37
N PHE A 98 11.17 5.93 -2.25
CA PHE A 98 9.90 6.55 -1.87
C PHE A 98 10.12 7.83 -1.06
N VAL A 99 9.10 8.67 -1.03
CA VAL A 99 8.99 9.83 -0.13
C VAL A 99 7.83 9.63 0.82
N GLU A 100 7.94 10.26 1.99
CA GLU A 100 6.88 10.26 3.00
C GLU A 100 5.69 11.12 2.54
N ILE A 101 4.49 10.74 2.96
CA ILE A 101 3.27 11.53 2.74
C ILE A 101 3.11 12.50 3.92
N PRO A 102 3.12 13.82 3.70
CA PRO A 102 3.11 14.82 4.79
C PRO A 102 1.70 15.10 5.34
N ILE A 103 0.82 14.10 5.33
CA ILE A 103 -0.51 14.13 5.96
C ILE A 103 -0.78 12.81 6.63
N GLU A 104 -1.68 12.80 7.61
CA GLU A 104 -2.13 11.58 8.24
C GLU A 104 -3.08 10.82 7.33
N ILE A 105 -2.73 9.56 7.05
CA ILE A 105 -3.57 8.59 6.36
C ILE A 105 -3.70 7.38 7.30
N PRO A 106 -4.92 6.85 7.52
CA PRO A 106 -5.09 5.65 8.33
C PRO A 106 -4.23 4.50 7.86
N LEU A 107 -3.73 3.72 8.80
CA LEU A 107 -2.94 2.52 8.50
C LEU A 107 -3.77 1.50 7.71
N MET A 108 -3.12 0.80 6.81
CA MET A 108 -3.67 -0.39 6.19
C MET A 108 -3.57 -1.55 7.18
N GLU A 109 -4.69 -2.06 7.63
CA GLU A 109 -4.74 -3.17 8.57
C GLU A 109 -5.06 -4.48 7.85
N TYR A 110 -4.35 -5.53 8.19
CA TYR A 110 -4.51 -6.87 7.64
C TYR A 110 -5.03 -7.81 8.72
N PHE A 111 -6.11 -8.53 8.40
CA PHE A 111 -6.77 -9.45 9.31
C PHE A 111 -6.73 -10.86 8.74
N LEU A 112 -6.41 -11.81 9.60
CA LEU A 112 -6.67 -13.22 9.37
C LEU A 112 -8.11 -13.51 9.80
N ILE A 113 -8.91 -14.11 8.93
CA ILE A 113 -10.33 -14.39 9.17
C ILE A 113 -10.57 -15.88 8.99
N TRP A 114 -11.33 -16.49 9.91
CA TRP A 114 -11.70 -17.90 9.83
C TRP A 114 -13.11 -18.17 10.34
N HIS A 115 -13.64 -19.31 9.99
CA HIS A 115 -14.96 -19.73 10.46
C HIS A 115 -14.84 -20.39 11.84
N LYS A 116 -15.85 -20.20 12.68
CA LYS A 116 -15.88 -20.77 14.04
C LYS A 116 -15.83 -22.29 14.09
N SER A 117 -16.35 -22.96 13.06
CA SER A 117 -16.32 -24.42 12.97
C SER A 117 -14.90 -25.00 12.92
N ASP A 118 -13.92 -24.18 12.52
CA ASP A 118 -12.55 -24.64 12.28
C ASP A 118 -11.66 -24.48 13.53
N GLU A 119 -12.19 -23.91 14.61
CA GLU A 119 -11.44 -23.67 15.84
C GLU A 119 -10.96 -24.95 16.53
N GLY A 120 -11.63 -26.05 16.32
CA GLY A 120 -11.24 -27.36 16.90
C GLY A 120 -10.35 -28.21 16.00
N ASP A 121 -10.11 -27.77 14.76
CA ASP A 121 -9.27 -28.52 13.82
C ASP A 121 -7.79 -28.23 14.01
N GLY A 122 -6.98 -29.28 14.30
CA GLY A 122 -5.55 -29.14 14.57
C GLY A 122 -4.75 -28.61 13.40
N GLY A 123 -5.12 -28.96 12.17
CA GLY A 123 -4.47 -28.47 10.96
C GLY A 123 -4.72 -26.97 10.76
N HIS A 124 -5.95 -26.55 11.02
CA HIS A 124 -6.35 -25.15 10.94
C HIS A 124 -5.61 -24.31 12.01
N ILE A 125 -5.54 -24.79 13.26
CA ILE A 125 -4.81 -24.13 14.34
C ILE A 125 -3.33 -23.96 13.96
N TRP A 126 -2.71 -25.04 13.47
CA TRP A 126 -1.30 -25.00 13.04
C TRP A 126 -1.08 -23.99 11.91
N MET A 127 -1.93 -23.97 10.89
CA MET A 127 -1.83 -23.03 9.78
C MET A 127 -1.99 -21.58 10.25
N LYS A 128 -2.98 -21.32 11.12
CA LYS A 128 -3.19 -19.99 11.71
C LYS A 128 -1.96 -19.50 12.44
N ASP A 129 -1.38 -20.32 13.32
CA ASP A 129 -0.20 -19.97 14.08
C ASP A 129 1.03 -19.74 13.18
N LEU A 130 1.16 -20.52 12.11
CA LEU A 130 2.21 -20.33 11.11
C LEU A 130 2.10 -18.98 10.42
N ILE A 131 0.90 -18.60 9.96
CA ILE A 131 0.64 -17.33 9.31
C ILE A 131 0.94 -16.16 10.25
N ILE A 132 0.44 -16.21 11.49
CA ILE A 132 0.67 -15.16 12.49
C ILE A 132 2.17 -14.98 12.76
N ARG A 133 2.92 -16.07 12.90
CA ARG A 133 4.38 -16.01 13.08
C ARG A 133 5.08 -15.40 11.87
N ALA A 134 4.69 -15.81 10.66
CA ALA A 134 5.28 -15.28 9.43
C ALA A 134 5.10 -13.76 9.32
N PHE A 135 3.92 -13.23 9.67
CA PHE A 135 3.70 -11.77 9.69
C PHE A 135 4.51 -11.06 10.78
N LYS A 136 4.61 -11.64 11.98
CA LYS A 136 5.45 -11.07 13.07
C LYS A 136 6.92 -11.02 12.68
N ASP A 137 7.44 -12.04 12.02
CA ASP A 137 8.82 -12.07 11.56
C ASP A 137 9.08 -11.08 10.43
N ALA A 138 8.10 -10.85 9.56
CA ALA A 138 8.18 -9.85 8.48
C ALA A 138 8.19 -8.39 8.97
N GLN A 139 7.74 -8.12 10.21
CA GLN A 139 7.78 -6.79 10.83
C GLN A 139 9.15 -6.42 11.42
N ARG A 140 10.03 -7.38 11.57
CA ARG A 140 11.40 -7.18 12.05
C ARG A 140 12.33 -6.77 10.92
#